data_3394d640c2d54308d30167ae62832b14
#
_entry.id   3394d640c2d54308d30167ae62832b14
#
_cell.length_a   1.000
_cell.length_b   1.000
_cell.length_c   1.000
_cell.angle_alpha   90.00
_cell.angle_beta   90.00
_cell.angle_gamma   90.00
#
_symmetry.space_group_name_H-M   'P 1'
#
loop_
_entity.id
_entity.type
_entity.pdbx_description
1 polymer ?
#
loop_
_entity_poly.entity_id
_entity_poly.type
_entity_poly.pdbx_seq_one_letter_code
_entity_poly.pdbx_strand_id
1 'polypeptide(L)'
;MASDEAQPEPQPGSQPLPEISKKGAKKAEAKAKKEAEKARRQAEREAAEAAKNKDAIVEDAARDHYGDVDDKLPPMNGKRTNLRSLGKEHVGTSIVVRAWIQNARSQSANMAFIELREEGDWTIQALVVANKAEGTPSRPMVKWVGSIKPESFVVVEANVQEPLEPVKSCRIADYELAIQKCYVIAAAPNVLGMTLAASNRAVTNFSDEEPPQQKDSEIPSAAATSAIPAATMLTHLDNIVMHKRSPVQQAIADIRAEMKELFRSYLRSHGFKEFEPPCLIGAASEGGANVFSLPYFDKQAFLAQSPQFYKQIEIAGGRKRVFSIGPVFRAENSNTPRHMTEFTGLDLEMEIEEDYQEVLLMLEGVLLHIFRGIKDRCAREIDVVRSVYPSEELQLPEVGKEVRLSFAEGQKLLREEGPPEYRNVSDDEDMSTPQEKALGELIRNKFHTDFYVLDQFPESARPFYTKVDPTTKKTRGYDFFLRGQEILSGGQRINNADELEQRIRHKGVDPLSPGIKEYCDIFRQAGVPPHGGGGIGLDRIVAWYLGLPSVHLASYYPRTPKRLQP
;
A
#
# COMPACT_ATOMS: atom_id res chain seq x y z
N MET A 1 48.99 -38.76 33.67
CA MET A 1 49.60 -39.43 32.50
C MET A 1 48.68 -39.32 31.34
N ALA A 2 49.21 -38.76 30.25
CA ALA A 2 48.75 -38.73 28.89
C ALA A 2 47.45 -37.99 28.58
N SER A 3 47.65 -36.79 28.12
CA SER A 3 46.89 -35.96 27.22
C SER A 3 46.62 -36.64 25.89
N ASP A 4 45.41 -36.55 25.39
CA ASP A 4 45.13 -36.76 23.96
C ASP A 4 44.45 -35.51 23.40
N GLU A 5 45.20 -34.77 22.62
CA GLU A 5 44.79 -33.63 21.84
C GLU A 5 44.00 -34.11 20.60
N ALA A 6 42.72 -33.73 20.50
CA ALA A 6 41.95 -33.90 19.29
C ALA A 6 42.19 -32.70 18.35
N GLN A 7 42.72 -32.97 17.17
CA GLN A 7 42.89 -32.03 16.08
C GLN A 7 41.53 -31.59 15.52
N PRO A 8 41.37 -30.33 15.09
CA PRO A 8 40.13 -29.87 14.45
C PRO A 8 40.07 -30.29 12.98
N GLU A 9 38.90 -30.75 12.54
CA GLU A 9 38.58 -31.06 11.15
C GLU A 9 38.62 -29.80 10.26
N PRO A 10 38.97 -29.92 8.97
CA PRO A 10 39.08 -28.79 8.05
C PRO A 10 37.71 -28.31 7.57
N GLN A 11 37.50 -27.01 7.63
CA GLN A 11 36.34 -26.33 7.04
C GLN A 11 36.36 -26.46 5.50
N PRO A 12 35.19 -26.58 4.84
CA PRO A 12 35.11 -26.67 3.38
C PRO A 12 35.46 -25.32 2.73
N GLY A 13 36.27 -25.42 1.67
CA GLY A 13 36.90 -24.32 0.99
C GLY A 13 35.98 -23.28 0.43
N SER A 14 36.40 -22.04 0.59
CA SER A 14 35.86 -20.86 -0.10
C SER A 14 36.05 -21.01 -1.61
N GLN A 15 34.95 -20.93 -2.36
CA GLN A 15 35.02 -20.79 -3.82
C GLN A 15 35.68 -19.46 -4.19
N PRO A 16 36.56 -19.42 -5.20
CA PRO A 16 37.15 -18.17 -5.65
C PRO A 16 36.13 -17.29 -6.35
N LEU A 17 36.14 -16.01 -5.99
CA LEU A 17 35.40 -14.94 -6.67
C LEU A 17 35.82 -14.89 -8.17
N PRO A 18 34.89 -14.62 -9.10
CA PRO A 18 35.20 -14.57 -10.53
C PRO A 18 36.18 -13.44 -10.81
N GLU A 19 37.31 -13.79 -11.49
CA GLU A 19 38.29 -12.82 -11.97
C GLU A 19 37.66 -11.84 -12.96
N ILE A 20 37.60 -10.56 -12.56
CA ILE A 20 37.22 -9.47 -13.45
C ILE A 20 38.29 -9.36 -14.55
N SER A 21 37.90 -9.53 -15.79
CA SER A 21 38.84 -9.45 -16.93
C SER A 21 39.59 -8.11 -16.92
N LYS A 22 40.89 -8.12 -17.21
CA LYS A 22 41.75 -6.91 -17.24
C LYS A 22 41.18 -5.76 -18.10
N LYS A 23 40.31 -6.07 -19.06
CA LYS A 23 39.58 -5.09 -19.87
C LYS A 23 38.40 -4.42 -19.11
N GLY A 24 37.71 -5.18 -18.25
CA GLY A 24 36.63 -4.66 -17.42
C GLY A 24 37.13 -3.72 -16.32
N ALA A 25 38.23 -4.09 -15.67
CA ALA A 25 38.89 -3.28 -14.65
C ALA A 25 39.40 -1.94 -15.22
N LYS A 26 40.02 -1.92 -16.39
CA LYS A 26 40.46 -0.66 -17.07
C LYS A 26 39.28 0.24 -17.47
N LYS A 27 38.13 -0.32 -17.88
CA LYS A 27 36.97 0.45 -18.24
C LYS A 27 36.26 1.03 -17.01
N ALA A 28 36.22 0.31 -15.91
CA ALA A 28 35.70 0.79 -14.61
C ALA A 28 36.57 1.91 -14.03
N GLU A 29 37.92 1.73 -14.08
CA GLU A 29 38.86 2.74 -13.62
C GLU A 29 38.81 4.03 -14.47
N ALA A 30 38.68 3.91 -15.78
CA ALA A 30 38.50 5.06 -16.68
C ALA A 30 37.18 5.79 -16.43
N LYS A 31 36.08 5.07 -16.13
CA LYS A 31 34.78 5.65 -15.76
C LYS A 31 34.85 6.37 -14.42
N ALA A 32 35.42 5.73 -13.40
CA ALA A 32 35.60 6.32 -12.08
C ALA A 32 36.47 7.59 -12.14
N LYS A 33 37.55 7.58 -12.97
CA LYS A 33 38.41 8.74 -13.17
C LYS A 33 37.69 9.91 -13.84
N LYS A 34 36.81 9.61 -14.80
CA LYS A 34 35.99 10.62 -15.50
C LYS A 34 34.89 11.21 -14.59
N GLU A 35 34.30 10.40 -13.73
CA GLU A 35 33.32 10.85 -12.73
C GLU A 35 34.00 11.68 -11.62
N ALA A 36 35.18 11.25 -11.14
CA ALA A 36 35.96 12.01 -10.18
C ALA A 36 36.44 13.37 -10.76
N GLU A 37 36.84 13.42 -12.02
CA GLU A 37 37.20 14.67 -12.68
C GLU A 37 35.99 15.60 -12.87
N LYS A 38 34.82 15.05 -13.21
CA LYS A 38 33.56 15.82 -13.31
C LYS A 38 33.13 16.37 -11.95
N ALA A 39 33.22 15.58 -10.89
CA ALA A 39 32.94 16.00 -9.52
C ALA A 39 33.93 17.09 -9.05
N ARG A 40 35.23 16.94 -9.39
CA ARG A 40 36.23 17.96 -9.07
C ARG A 40 35.97 19.28 -9.77
N ARG A 41 35.66 19.26 -11.08
CA ARG A 41 35.31 20.47 -11.84
C ARG A 41 34.03 21.13 -11.34
N GLN A 42 33.08 20.34 -10.85
CA GLN A 42 31.86 20.87 -10.26
C GLN A 42 32.14 21.52 -8.90
N ALA A 43 32.93 20.88 -8.04
CA ALA A 43 33.37 21.45 -6.76
C ALA A 43 34.24 22.72 -6.95
N GLU A 44 35.12 22.74 -7.96
CA GLU A 44 35.91 23.95 -8.30
C GLU A 44 35.01 25.09 -8.83
N ARG A 45 33.96 24.80 -9.59
CA ARG A 45 32.95 25.81 -10.01
C ARG A 45 32.15 26.33 -8.83
N GLU A 46 31.67 25.47 -7.95
CA GLU A 46 30.93 25.84 -6.75
C GLU A 46 31.81 26.67 -5.77
N ALA A 47 33.08 26.27 -5.62
CA ALA A 47 34.05 27.06 -4.82
C ALA A 47 34.37 28.42 -5.44
N ALA A 48 34.51 28.51 -6.77
CA ALA A 48 34.73 29.77 -7.46
C ALA A 48 33.50 30.69 -7.43
N GLU A 49 32.30 30.13 -7.46
CA GLU A 49 31.03 30.83 -7.32
C GLU A 49 30.81 31.32 -5.88
N ALA A 50 31.18 30.49 -4.90
CA ALA A 50 31.20 30.88 -3.47
C ALA A 50 32.24 31.98 -3.17
N ALA A 51 33.42 31.93 -3.82
CA ALA A 51 34.42 32.98 -3.70
C ALA A 51 33.95 34.30 -4.34
N LYS A 52 33.34 34.26 -5.52
CA LYS A 52 32.75 35.47 -6.16
C LYS A 52 31.62 36.10 -5.34
N ASN A 53 30.86 35.29 -4.60
CA ASN A 53 29.82 35.78 -3.71
C ASN A 53 30.37 36.39 -2.42
N LYS A 54 31.60 36.05 -2.00
CA LYS A 54 32.25 36.67 -0.85
C LYS A 54 32.80 38.10 -1.12
N ASP A 55 33.13 38.38 -2.38
CA ASP A 55 33.72 39.71 -2.76
C ASP A 55 32.66 40.76 -3.12
N ALA A 56 31.39 40.39 -3.21
CA ALA A 56 30.28 41.33 -3.42
C ALA A 56 29.51 41.51 -2.10
N ILE A 57 30.11 42.16 -1.10
CA ILE A 57 29.39 42.69 0.07
C ILE A 57 28.62 43.95 -0.38
N VAL A 58 27.57 43.76 -1.14
CA VAL A 58 26.43 44.68 -1.13
C VAL A 58 25.64 44.26 0.10
N GLU A 59 25.46 45.19 1.07
CA GLU A 59 24.58 44.94 2.23
C GLU A 59 23.22 44.50 1.70
N ASP A 60 22.91 43.19 1.83
CA ASP A 60 21.63 42.66 1.44
C ASP A 60 20.61 42.90 2.56
N ALA A 61 19.77 43.91 2.39
CA ALA A 61 18.73 44.28 3.37
C ALA A 61 17.77 43.11 3.72
N ALA A 62 17.67 42.11 2.88
CA ALA A 62 16.86 40.93 3.12
C ALA A 62 17.65 39.72 3.68
N ARG A 63 18.91 39.91 4.09
CA ARG A 63 19.79 38.78 4.49
C ARG A 63 19.19 37.89 5.56
N ASP A 64 18.43 38.46 6.49
CA ASP A 64 17.78 37.75 7.59
C ASP A 64 16.40 37.20 7.21
N HIS A 65 15.97 37.34 5.95
CA HIS A 65 14.67 36.88 5.47
C HIS A 65 14.72 35.52 4.70
N TYR A 66 15.92 35.00 4.44
CA TYR A 66 16.10 33.77 3.71
C TYR A 66 17.40 33.06 4.07
N GLY A 67 17.45 31.75 3.82
CA GLY A 67 18.64 30.92 4.03
C GLY A 67 18.32 29.54 4.56
N ASP A 68 19.37 28.79 4.85
CA ASP A 68 19.25 27.49 5.51
C ASP A 68 19.10 27.68 7.02
N VAL A 69 18.38 26.82 7.68
CA VAL A 69 18.14 26.82 9.12
C VAL A 69 18.90 25.66 9.76
N ASP A 70 19.88 25.99 10.61
CA ASP A 70 20.64 24.94 11.31
C ASP A 70 19.89 24.43 12.56
N ASP A 71 19.62 25.28 13.57
CA ASP A 71 19.02 24.83 14.84
C ASP A 71 17.69 25.50 15.18
N LYS A 72 17.56 26.80 14.93
CA LYS A 72 16.42 27.59 15.37
C LYS A 72 15.83 28.41 14.23
N LEU A 73 14.53 28.23 13.99
CA LEU A 73 13.78 29.05 13.05
C LEU A 73 13.82 30.53 13.46
N PRO A 74 14.13 31.46 12.52
CA PRO A 74 13.95 32.87 12.74
C PRO A 74 12.51 33.24 13.09
N PRO A 75 12.26 34.39 13.73
CA PRO A 75 10.91 34.83 14.06
C PRO A 75 10.03 34.97 12.81
N MET A 76 8.85 34.37 12.86
CA MET A 76 7.81 34.46 11.84
C MET A 76 6.60 35.19 12.43
N ASN A 77 6.04 36.16 11.69
CA ASN A 77 4.93 36.97 12.16
C ASN A 77 3.56 36.51 11.67
N GLY A 78 3.54 35.75 10.57
CA GLY A 78 2.30 35.21 9.98
C GLY A 78 1.65 34.12 10.83
N LYS A 79 0.34 33.96 10.67
CA LYS A 79 -0.40 32.86 11.28
C LYS A 79 -0.03 31.53 10.61
N ARG A 80 0.33 30.49 11.40
CA ARG A 80 0.57 29.14 10.86
C ARG A 80 -0.73 28.60 10.26
N THR A 81 -0.68 28.23 8.98
CA THR A 81 -1.82 27.81 8.19
C THR A 81 -1.44 26.62 7.31
N ASN A 82 -2.31 25.61 7.24
CA ASN A 82 -2.15 24.51 6.29
C ASN A 82 -2.74 24.92 4.93
N LEU A 83 -2.13 24.52 3.83
CA LEU A 83 -2.59 24.86 2.49
C LEU A 83 -4.05 24.42 2.24
N ARG A 84 -4.43 23.24 2.74
CA ARG A 84 -5.79 22.71 2.63
C ARG A 84 -6.88 23.57 3.26
N SER A 85 -6.51 24.44 4.19
CA SER A 85 -7.44 25.35 4.89
C SER A 85 -7.46 26.77 4.33
N LEU A 86 -6.74 27.04 3.22
CA LEU A 86 -6.76 28.34 2.58
C LEU A 86 -8.13 28.64 1.97
N GLY A 87 -8.63 29.83 2.25
CA GLY A 87 -9.90 30.35 1.75
C GLY A 87 -9.84 31.86 1.55
N LYS A 88 -10.92 32.44 1.07
CA LYS A 88 -11.05 33.87 0.77
C LYS A 88 -10.74 34.77 1.98
N GLU A 89 -10.98 34.29 3.19
CA GLU A 89 -10.72 34.98 4.45
C GLU A 89 -9.23 35.22 4.72
N HIS A 90 -8.35 34.51 4.02
CA HIS A 90 -6.89 34.67 4.16
C HIS A 90 -6.32 35.70 3.19
N VAL A 91 -7.08 36.14 2.17
CA VAL A 91 -6.59 37.13 1.20
C VAL A 91 -6.24 38.45 1.91
N GLY A 92 -5.04 38.98 1.61
CA GLY A 92 -4.49 40.19 2.25
C GLY A 92 -3.87 39.94 3.63
N THR A 93 -3.88 38.70 4.15
CA THR A 93 -3.25 38.38 5.44
C THR A 93 -1.89 37.72 5.24
N SER A 94 -1.02 37.82 6.26
CA SER A 94 0.25 37.14 6.32
C SER A 94 0.08 35.75 6.98
N ILE A 95 0.54 34.73 6.30
CA ILE A 95 0.52 33.34 6.78
C ILE A 95 1.92 32.74 6.80
N VAL A 96 2.07 31.67 7.59
CA VAL A 96 3.27 30.82 7.60
C VAL A 96 2.89 29.41 7.22
N VAL A 97 3.46 28.92 6.14
CA VAL A 97 3.28 27.53 5.65
C VAL A 97 4.58 26.74 5.71
N ARG A 98 4.48 25.43 5.89
CA ARG A 98 5.60 24.49 5.80
C ARG A 98 5.26 23.47 4.71
N ALA A 99 6.13 23.38 3.71
CA ALA A 99 5.85 22.58 2.51
C ALA A 99 7.14 22.07 1.86
N TRP A 100 7.02 21.10 0.99
CA TRP A 100 8.09 20.73 0.06
C TRP A 100 8.06 21.62 -1.17
N ILE A 101 9.24 21.95 -1.68
CA ILE A 101 9.38 22.57 -3.01
C ILE A 101 9.09 21.49 -4.05
N GLN A 102 8.00 21.62 -4.80
CA GLN A 102 7.73 20.74 -5.94
C GLN A 102 8.50 21.18 -7.17
N ASN A 103 8.54 22.49 -7.42
CA ASN A 103 9.28 23.12 -8.50
C ASN A 103 9.76 24.50 -8.10
N ALA A 104 10.92 24.95 -8.63
CA ALA A 104 11.44 26.29 -8.46
C ALA A 104 12.00 26.78 -9.79
N ARG A 105 11.65 28.00 -10.19
CA ARG A 105 12.12 28.60 -11.44
C ARG A 105 12.34 30.11 -11.29
N SER A 106 13.49 30.58 -11.72
CA SER A 106 13.73 32.01 -11.90
C SER A 106 13.14 32.47 -13.21
N GLN A 107 12.26 33.46 -13.20
CA GLN A 107 11.71 34.08 -14.42
C GLN A 107 12.58 35.25 -14.87
N SER A 108 13.16 36.01 -13.93
CA SER A 108 14.04 37.12 -14.19
C SER A 108 14.96 37.36 -13.00
N ALA A 109 15.87 38.31 -13.10
CA ALA A 109 16.69 38.75 -11.96
C ALA A 109 15.87 39.36 -10.79
N ASN A 110 14.60 39.73 -11.03
CA ASN A 110 13.73 40.38 -10.05
C ASN A 110 12.55 39.50 -9.63
N MET A 111 12.34 38.30 -10.22
CA MET A 111 11.18 37.47 -9.96
C MET A 111 11.51 35.99 -10.07
N ALA A 112 11.09 35.21 -9.08
CA ALA A 112 11.10 33.75 -9.11
C ALA A 112 9.75 33.19 -8.63
N PHE A 113 9.41 32.03 -9.17
CA PHE A 113 8.25 31.24 -8.77
C PHE A 113 8.70 29.94 -8.13
N ILE A 114 8.01 29.53 -7.09
CA ILE A 114 8.09 28.18 -6.54
C ILE A 114 6.69 27.58 -6.45
N GLU A 115 6.61 26.30 -6.61
CA GLU A 115 5.41 25.51 -6.34
C GLU A 115 5.62 24.77 -5.01
N LEU A 116 4.76 25.07 -4.05
CA LEU A 116 4.77 24.48 -2.72
C LEU A 116 3.77 23.32 -2.67
N ARG A 117 4.16 22.21 -2.04
CA ARG A 117 3.31 21.04 -1.85
C ARG A 117 3.28 20.62 -0.38
N GLU A 118 2.09 20.50 0.18
CA GLU A 118 1.82 19.80 1.43
C GLU A 118 1.41 18.34 1.16
N GLU A 119 0.88 17.67 2.19
CA GLU A 119 0.37 16.31 2.15
C GLU A 119 -0.63 16.12 0.98
N GLY A 120 -0.53 15.00 0.32
CA GLY A 120 -1.33 14.70 -0.88
C GLY A 120 -0.87 15.52 -2.08
N ASP A 121 -1.83 16.10 -2.76
CA ASP A 121 -1.63 16.97 -3.91
C ASP A 121 -1.99 18.44 -3.63
N TRP A 122 -1.95 18.85 -2.37
CA TRP A 122 -2.19 20.23 -1.99
C TRP A 122 -1.03 21.11 -2.42
N THR A 123 -1.14 21.68 -3.63
CA THR A 123 -0.14 22.53 -4.26
C THR A 123 -0.63 23.95 -4.40
N ILE A 124 0.27 24.92 -4.24
CA ILE A 124 0.03 26.35 -4.44
C ILE A 124 1.24 27.00 -5.08
N GLN A 125 1.00 27.98 -5.96
CA GLN A 125 2.06 28.84 -6.47
C GLN A 125 2.47 29.85 -5.40
N ALA A 126 3.78 30.06 -5.27
CA ALA A 126 4.32 31.17 -4.50
C ALA A 126 5.33 31.94 -5.36
N LEU A 127 5.37 33.23 -5.18
CA LEU A 127 6.27 34.12 -5.93
C LEU A 127 7.06 35.01 -5.00
N VAL A 128 8.28 35.27 -5.38
CA VAL A 128 9.13 36.31 -4.75
C VAL A 128 9.49 37.34 -5.78
N VAL A 129 9.20 38.60 -5.47
CA VAL A 129 9.47 39.75 -6.36
C VAL A 129 10.37 40.76 -5.61
N ALA A 130 11.48 41.11 -6.22
CA ALA A 130 12.40 42.08 -5.62
C ALA A 130 11.76 43.49 -5.49
N ASN A 131 11.68 43.98 -4.27
CA ASN A 131 11.19 45.34 -3.97
C ASN A 131 12.37 46.31 -3.88
N LYS A 132 12.55 47.12 -4.92
CA LYS A 132 13.67 48.10 -4.97
C LYS A 132 13.50 49.26 -4.00
N ALA A 133 12.28 49.60 -3.62
CA ALA A 133 11.99 50.74 -2.75
C ALA A 133 12.28 50.42 -1.28
N GLU A 134 11.90 49.21 -0.85
CA GLU A 134 12.05 48.76 0.54
C GLU A 134 13.28 47.87 0.76
N GLY A 135 13.93 47.40 -0.33
CA GLY A 135 15.09 46.52 -0.27
C GLY A 135 14.74 45.05 0.10
N THR A 136 13.48 44.76 0.46
CA THR A 136 12.98 43.43 0.86
C THR A 136 11.66 43.14 0.17
N PRO A 137 11.52 41.97 -0.52
CA PRO A 137 12.58 41.00 -0.87
C PRO A 137 13.67 41.55 -1.78
N SER A 138 14.90 41.09 -1.59
CA SER A 138 16.06 41.54 -2.37
C SER A 138 16.30 40.66 -3.62
N ARG A 139 17.11 41.15 -4.59
CA ARG A 139 17.54 40.33 -5.73
C ARG A 139 18.35 39.10 -5.33
N PRO A 140 19.28 39.15 -4.37
CA PRO A 140 19.90 37.93 -3.85
C PRO A 140 18.90 36.91 -3.31
N MET A 141 17.88 37.36 -2.56
CA MET A 141 16.79 36.47 -2.09
C MET A 141 16.02 35.83 -3.26
N VAL A 142 15.65 36.60 -4.29
CA VAL A 142 14.98 36.07 -5.50
C VAL A 142 15.82 35.00 -6.16
N LYS A 143 17.13 35.25 -6.34
CA LYS A 143 18.07 34.30 -6.92
C LYS A 143 18.15 33.03 -6.07
N TRP A 144 18.24 33.16 -4.75
CA TRP A 144 18.34 32.04 -3.81
C TRP A 144 17.07 31.21 -3.80
N VAL A 145 15.87 31.81 -3.68
CA VAL A 145 14.59 31.11 -3.69
C VAL A 145 14.42 30.33 -5.01
N GLY A 146 14.74 30.95 -6.15
CA GLY A 146 14.66 30.30 -7.46
C GLY A 146 15.68 29.16 -7.68
N SER A 147 16.67 29.01 -6.76
CA SER A 147 17.70 27.97 -6.82
C SER A 147 17.46 26.81 -5.84
N ILE A 148 16.41 26.88 -4.99
CA ILE A 148 16.10 25.83 -4.03
C ILE A 148 15.77 24.54 -4.80
N LYS A 149 16.39 23.44 -4.38
CA LYS A 149 16.19 22.15 -5.04
C LYS A 149 14.77 21.62 -4.80
N PRO A 150 14.12 21.04 -5.83
CA PRO A 150 12.90 20.26 -5.62
C PRO A 150 13.07 19.22 -4.51
N GLU A 151 11.99 18.96 -3.80
CA GLU A 151 11.92 18.03 -2.64
C GLU A 151 12.67 18.54 -1.40
N SER A 152 13.19 19.78 -1.38
CA SER A 152 13.59 20.45 -0.13
C SER A 152 12.36 20.86 0.68
N PHE A 153 12.44 20.72 2.00
CA PHE A 153 11.37 21.13 2.91
C PHE A 153 11.65 22.52 3.44
N VAL A 154 10.69 23.42 3.27
CA VAL A 154 10.83 24.85 3.57
C VAL A 154 9.77 25.33 4.55
N VAL A 155 10.05 26.46 5.20
CA VAL A 155 9.06 27.31 5.84
C VAL A 155 9.03 28.65 5.12
N VAL A 156 7.82 29.11 4.82
CA VAL A 156 7.58 30.33 4.05
C VAL A 156 6.62 31.23 4.84
N GLU A 157 6.99 32.49 5.06
CA GLU A 157 6.08 33.56 5.46
C GLU A 157 5.69 34.33 4.22
N ALA A 158 4.41 34.44 3.93
CA ALA A 158 3.91 35.04 2.71
C ALA A 158 2.55 35.72 2.93
N ASN A 159 2.27 36.72 2.11
CA ASN A 159 0.93 37.30 2.02
C ASN A 159 0.10 36.51 1.00
N VAL A 160 -1.12 36.19 1.37
CA VAL A 160 -2.07 35.53 0.45
C VAL A 160 -2.67 36.57 -0.48
N GLN A 161 -2.65 36.31 -1.77
CA GLN A 161 -3.24 37.19 -2.78
C GLN A 161 -3.98 36.38 -3.84
N GLU A 162 -4.86 37.05 -4.59
CA GLU A 162 -5.50 36.48 -5.78
C GLU A 162 -4.55 36.64 -6.97
N PRO A 163 -4.27 35.59 -7.76
CA PRO A 163 -3.48 35.70 -8.97
C PRO A 163 -4.24 36.45 -10.07
N LEU A 164 -3.55 37.00 -11.05
CA LEU A 164 -4.17 37.66 -12.20
C LEU A 164 -5.07 36.71 -13.00
N GLU A 165 -4.68 35.45 -13.10
CA GLU A 165 -5.45 34.37 -13.69
C GLU A 165 -5.28 33.11 -12.83
N PRO A 166 -6.30 32.25 -12.70
CA PRO A 166 -6.21 31.03 -11.92
C PRO A 166 -5.03 30.16 -12.32
N VAL A 167 -4.25 29.72 -11.33
CA VAL A 167 -3.03 28.91 -11.52
C VAL A 167 -3.39 27.44 -11.76
N LYS A 168 -3.73 27.08 -12.99
CA LYS A 168 -4.24 25.75 -13.38
C LYS A 168 -3.27 24.59 -13.09
N SER A 169 -1.97 24.86 -12.89
CA SER A 169 -0.97 23.85 -12.54
C SER A 169 -1.01 23.41 -11.08
N CYS A 170 -1.67 24.20 -10.23
CA CYS A 170 -1.78 23.94 -8.80
C CYS A 170 -3.19 23.54 -8.42
N ARG A 171 -3.35 22.76 -7.35
CA ARG A 171 -4.65 22.40 -6.79
C ARG A 171 -5.37 23.64 -6.24
N ILE A 172 -4.63 24.53 -5.56
CA ILE A 172 -5.13 25.82 -5.13
C ILE A 172 -4.84 26.79 -6.26
N ALA A 173 -5.82 26.96 -7.15
CA ALA A 173 -5.69 27.78 -8.35
C ALA A 173 -6.08 29.24 -8.13
N ASP A 174 -6.96 29.52 -7.17
CA ASP A 174 -7.56 30.85 -6.94
C ASP A 174 -6.74 31.76 -6.04
N TYR A 175 -5.70 31.21 -5.41
CA TYR A 175 -4.80 31.96 -4.51
C TYR A 175 -3.34 31.68 -4.86
N GLU A 176 -2.49 32.66 -4.56
CA GLU A 176 -1.04 32.52 -4.61
C GLU A 176 -0.39 33.21 -3.40
N LEU A 177 0.86 32.88 -3.12
CA LEU A 177 1.60 33.35 -1.96
C LEU A 177 2.70 34.35 -2.36
N ALA A 178 2.61 35.62 -1.94
CA ALA A 178 3.68 36.60 -2.10
C ALA A 178 4.69 36.45 -0.96
N ILE A 179 5.83 35.84 -1.24
CA ILE A 179 6.86 35.44 -0.26
C ILE A 179 7.51 36.68 0.35
N GLN A 180 7.54 36.74 1.69
CA GLN A 180 8.24 37.71 2.49
C GLN A 180 9.51 37.15 3.15
N LYS A 181 9.43 35.89 3.63
CA LYS A 181 10.56 35.11 4.16
C LYS A 181 10.50 33.67 3.68
N CYS A 182 11.66 33.08 3.44
CA CYS A 182 11.76 31.68 3.02
C CYS A 182 13.02 31.04 3.61
N TYR A 183 12.87 29.93 4.31
CA TYR A 183 14.00 29.21 4.88
C TYR A 183 13.91 27.72 4.56
N VAL A 184 15.05 27.12 4.21
CA VAL A 184 15.17 25.67 4.02
C VAL A 184 15.39 25.02 5.38
N ILE A 185 14.44 24.16 5.80
CA ILE A 185 14.53 23.38 7.03
C ILE A 185 15.29 22.08 6.78
N ALA A 186 15.05 21.46 5.61
CA ALA A 186 15.73 20.24 5.20
C ALA A 186 15.99 20.29 3.69
N ALA A 187 17.27 20.38 3.32
CA ALA A 187 17.67 20.40 1.94
C ALA A 187 17.57 19.02 1.28
N ALA A 188 17.07 18.98 0.05
CA ALA A 188 17.09 17.76 -0.75
C ALA A 188 18.53 17.39 -1.16
N PRO A 189 18.84 16.09 -1.32
CA PRO A 189 20.14 15.64 -1.84
C PRO A 189 20.38 16.17 -3.26
N ASN A 190 21.64 16.20 -3.67
CA ASN A 190 22.01 16.67 -5.02
C ASN A 190 21.42 15.83 -6.14
N VAL A 191 21.23 14.54 -5.91
CA VAL A 191 20.67 13.59 -6.87
C VAL A 191 19.60 12.77 -6.15
N LEU A 192 18.39 12.79 -6.69
CA LEU A 192 17.30 11.92 -6.25
C LEU A 192 17.40 10.60 -7.02
N GLY A 193 17.22 9.47 -6.34
CA GLY A 193 17.16 8.16 -6.98
C GLY A 193 15.95 8.01 -7.89
N MET A 194 14.84 8.73 -7.56
CA MET A 194 13.62 8.81 -8.36
C MET A 194 13.01 10.20 -8.20
N THR A 195 12.50 10.77 -9.28
CA THR A 195 11.79 12.06 -9.22
C THR A 195 10.33 11.85 -8.83
N LEU A 196 9.68 12.89 -8.28
CA LEU A 196 8.25 12.85 -7.99
C LEU A 196 7.43 12.54 -9.24
N ALA A 197 7.77 13.13 -10.38
CA ALA A 197 7.09 12.89 -11.64
C ALA A 197 7.19 11.42 -12.10
N ALA A 198 8.34 10.76 -11.87
CA ALA A 198 8.50 9.33 -12.15
C ALA A 198 7.71 8.47 -11.15
N SER A 199 7.70 8.85 -9.86
CA SER A 199 6.96 8.12 -8.82
C SER A 199 5.45 8.21 -8.97
N ASN A 200 4.93 9.23 -9.67
CA ASN A 200 3.50 9.42 -9.93
C ASN A 200 3.06 8.87 -11.30
N ARG A 201 3.74 7.82 -11.78
CA ARG A 201 3.37 7.10 -13.01
C ARG A 201 2.97 5.68 -12.71
N ALA A 202 2.20 5.07 -13.61
CA ALA A 202 1.80 3.68 -13.48
C ALA A 202 3.01 2.74 -13.45
N VAL A 203 3.06 1.87 -12.46
CA VAL A 203 4.02 0.77 -12.38
C VAL A 203 3.58 -0.32 -13.35
N THR A 204 4.45 -0.71 -14.26
CA THR A 204 4.14 -1.69 -15.31
C THR A 204 4.81 -3.04 -15.08
N ASN A 205 5.82 -3.11 -14.21
CA ASN A 205 6.54 -4.33 -13.87
C ASN A 205 6.56 -4.54 -12.36
N PHE A 206 6.03 -5.67 -11.91
CA PHE A 206 5.94 -6.10 -10.50
C PHE A 206 6.89 -7.27 -10.19
N SER A 207 7.77 -7.64 -11.13
CA SER A 207 8.80 -8.65 -10.90
C SER A 207 9.84 -8.13 -9.92
N ASP A 208 10.25 -8.97 -8.97
CA ASP A 208 11.38 -8.71 -8.08
C ASP A 208 12.75 -8.98 -8.77
N GLU A 209 12.75 -9.31 -10.05
CA GLU A 209 13.96 -9.47 -10.86
C GLU A 209 14.26 -8.17 -11.60
N GLU A 210 15.52 -7.74 -11.58
CA GLU A 210 15.96 -6.66 -12.44
C GLU A 210 15.64 -7.04 -13.90
N PRO A 211 15.05 -6.14 -14.69
CA PRO A 211 14.87 -6.41 -16.10
C PRO A 211 16.27 -6.70 -16.71
N PRO A 212 16.39 -7.70 -17.59
CA PRO A 212 17.66 -8.01 -18.23
C PRO A 212 18.23 -6.73 -18.81
N GLN A 213 19.46 -6.39 -18.45
CA GLN A 213 20.14 -5.20 -18.96
C GLN A 213 20.05 -5.24 -20.50
N GLN A 214 19.29 -4.33 -21.08
CA GLN A 214 19.26 -4.16 -22.52
C GLN A 214 20.69 -3.89 -22.96
N LYS A 215 21.26 -4.84 -23.67
CA LYS A 215 22.55 -4.63 -24.35
C LYS A 215 22.36 -3.46 -25.29
N ASP A 216 23.23 -2.48 -25.17
CA ASP A 216 23.32 -1.30 -26.03
C ASP A 216 23.09 -1.68 -27.51
N SER A 217 21.88 -1.55 -27.98
CA SER A 217 21.56 -1.54 -29.39
C SER A 217 20.44 -0.54 -29.60
N GLU A 218 20.81 0.55 -30.26
CA GLU A 218 19.99 1.63 -30.79
C GLU A 218 19.61 2.72 -29.76
N ILE A 219 20.33 3.82 -29.84
CA ILE A 219 19.95 5.13 -29.32
C ILE A 219 18.62 5.51 -29.96
N PRO A 220 17.50 5.65 -29.20
CA PRO A 220 16.26 6.13 -29.77
C PRO A 220 16.46 7.54 -30.34
N SER A 221 15.93 7.79 -31.52
CA SER A 221 16.01 9.11 -32.18
C SER A 221 15.46 10.20 -31.24
N ALA A 222 16.00 11.41 -31.34
CA ALA A 222 15.72 12.56 -30.48
C ALA A 222 14.22 12.96 -30.32
N ALA A 223 13.31 12.37 -31.10
CA ALA A 223 11.86 12.60 -31.02
C ALA A 223 11.15 11.79 -29.90
N ALA A 224 11.80 10.76 -29.34
CA ALA A 224 11.21 9.91 -28.26
C ALA A 224 11.58 10.37 -26.83
N THR A 225 12.30 11.47 -26.64
CA THR A 225 12.92 11.86 -25.37
C THR A 225 12.08 12.73 -24.44
N SER A 226 10.80 13.00 -24.73
CA SER A 226 9.94 13.83 -23.86
C SER A 226 9.14 13.05 -22.82
N ALA A 227 9.10 11.72 -22.86
CA ALA A 227 8.36 10.93 -21.89
C ALA A 227 9.27 10.45 -20.75
N ILE A 228 8.96 10.85 -19.51
CA ILE A 228 9.60 10.30 -18.31
C ILE A 228 9.38 8.77 -18.30
N PRO A 229 10.43 7.92 -18.21
CA PRO A 229 10.27 6.48 -18.24
C PRO A 229 9.48 6.00 -17.01
N ALA A 230 8.67 4.95 -17.20
CA ALA A 230 8.00 4.28 -16.07
C ALA A 230 9.05 3.54 -15.23
N ALA A 231 8.93 3.65 -13.90
CA ALA A 231 9.76 2.90 -12.95
C ALA A 231 9.13 1.54 -12.65
N THR A 232 9.98 0.53 -12.38
CA THR A 232 9.51 -0.78 -11.91
C THR A 232 9.09 -0.71 -10.45
N MET A 233 8.32 -1.70 -9.96
CA MET A 233 7.98 -1.78 -8.53
C MET A 233 9.24 -1.83 -7.64
N LEU A 234 10.27 -2.55 -8.07
CA LEU A 234 11.55 -2.58 -7.37
C LEU A 234 12.16 -1.19 -7.23
N THR A 235 12.20 -0.41 -8.33
CA THR A 235 12.69 0.98 -8.29
C THR A 235 11.90 1.86 -7.33
N HIS A 236 10.56 1.70 -7.28
CA HIS A 236 9.70 2.40 -6.33
C HIS A 236 10.04 2.04 -4.88
N LEU A 237 10.24 0.77 -4.59
CA LEU A 237 10.54 0.30 -3.23
C LEU A 237 11.97 0.66 -2.80
N ASP A 238 12.93 0.70 -3.72
CA ASP A 238 14.30 1.17 -3.43
C ASP A 238 14.37 2.69 -3.23
N ASN A 239 13.36 3.42 -3.70
CA ASN A 239 13.18 4.86 -3.50
C ASN A 239 11.90 5.13 -2.70
N ILE A 240 11.71 4.41 -1.60
CA ILE A 240 10.46 4.36 -0.85
C ILE A 240 9.96 5.76 -0.42
N VAL A 241 10.83 6.68 -0.06
CA VAL A 241 10.45 8.05 0.33
C VAL A 241 9.76 8.76 -0.84
N MET A 242 10.31 8.69 -2.05
CA MET A 242 9.71 9.30 -3.22
C MET A 242 8.43 8.60 -3.65
N HIS A 243 8.37 7.27 -3.54
CA HIS A 243 7.15 6.50 -3.71
C HIS A 243 6.04 6.99 -2.78
N LYS A 244 6.34 7.18 -1.48
CA LYS A 244 5.36 7.66 -0.48
C LYS A 244 4.96 9.13 -0.67
N ARG A 245 5.79 9.95 -1.29
CA ARG A 245 5.45 11.34 -1.64
C ARG A 245 4.56 11.46 -2.87
N SER A 246 4.43 10.38 -3.66
CA SER A 246 3.58 10.39 -4.86
C SER A 246 2.11 10.63 -4.50
N PRO A 247 1.43 11.59 -5.14
CA PRO A 247 0.01 11.84 -4.92
C PRO A 247 -0.86 10.59 -5.08
N VAL A 248 -0.57 9.74 -6.07
CA VAL A 248 -1.33 8.50 -6.27
C VAL A 248 -1.15 7.52 -5.11
N GLN A 249 0.05 7.40 -4.54
CA GLN A 249 0.29 6.51 -3.42
C GLN A 249 -0.33 7.04 -2.12
N GLN A 250 -0.34 8.35 -1.93
CA GLN A 250 -1.03 8.97 -0.80
C GLN A 250 -2.54 8.78 -0.92
N ALA A 251 -3.12 8.97 -2.09
CA ALA A 251 -4.54 8.73 -2.33
C ALA A 251 -4.93 7.25 -2.07
N ILE A 252 -4.12 6.27 -2.49
CA ILE A 252 -4.33 4.85 -2.17
C ILE A 252 -4.27 4.63 -0.65
N ALA A 253 -3.32 5.26 0.03
CA ALA A 253 -3.15 5.14 1.48
C ALA A 253 -4.35 5.74 2.25
N ASP A 254 -4.89 6.87 1.80
CA ASP A 254 -6.07 7.52 2.39
C ASP A 254 -7.32 6.66 2.20
N ILE A 255 -7.55 6.12 1.00
CA ILE A 255 -8.64 5.18 0.72
C ILE A 255 -8.51 3.93 1.60
N ARG A 256 -7.30 3.38 1.75
CA ARG A 256 -7.04 2.24 2.63
C ARG A 256 -7.37 2.55 4.10
N ALA A 257 -7.01 3.73 4.57
CA ALA A 257 -7.32 4.17 5.93
C ALA A 257 -8.83 4.31 6.14
N GLU A 258 -9.53 4.91 5.19
CA GLU A 258 -10.98 5.09 5.24
C GLU A 258 -11.75 3.75 5.16
N MET A 259 -11.28 2.77 4.35
CA MET A 259 -11.88 1.43 4.35
C MET A 259 -11.85 0.77 5.72
N LYS A 260 -10.75 0.91 6.48
CA LYS A 260 -10.66 0.39 7.86
C LYS A 260 -11.62 1.11 8.81
N GLU A 261 -11.78 2.42 8.66
CA GLU A 261 -12.71 3.18 9.49
C GLU A 261 -14.17 2.81 9.19
N LEU A 262 -14.53 2.65 7.92
CA LEU A 262 -15.85 2.19 7.52
C LEU A 262 -16.15 0.77 8.03
N PHE A 263 -15.19 -0.15 7.97
CA PHE A 263 -15.30 -1.48 8.55
C PHE A 263 -15.54 -1.41 10.06
N ARG A 264 -14.74 -0.64 10.77
CA ARG A 264 -14.84 -0.48 12.23
C ARG A 264 -16.16 0.16 12.65
N SER A 265 -16.55 1.25 12.01
CA SER A 265 -17.77 1.99 12.35
C SER A 265 -19.04 1.15 12.10
N TYR A 266 -19.08 0.43 10.96
CA TYR A 266 -20.20 -0.47 10.65
C TYR A 266 -20.34 -1.57 11.71
N LEU A 267 -19.28 -2.29 12.00
CA LEU A 267 -19.34 -3.40 12.95
C LEU A 267 -19.66 -2.95 14.37
N ARG A 268 -19.10 -1.82 14.81
CA ARG A 268 -19.45 -1.24 16.11
C ARG A 268 -20.95 -0.87 16.22
N SER A 269 -21.53 -0.33 15.16
CA SER A 269 -22.97 0.00 15.12
C SER A 269 -23.84 -1.26 15.17
N HIS A 270 -23.30 -2.43 14.78
CA HIS A 270 -23.97 -3.74 14.85
C HIS A 270 -23.59 -4.55 16.10
N GLY A 271 -23.00 -3.92 17.11
CA GLY A 271 -22.72 -4.54 18.42
C GLY A 271 -21.44 -5.38 18.50
N PHE A 272 -20.60 -5.37 17.47
CA PHE A 272 -19.32 -6.06 17.49
C PHE A 272 -18.32 -5.37 18.44
N LYS A 273 -17.46 -6.18 19.04
CA LYS A 273 -16.33 -5.75 19.87
C LYS A 273 -15.02 -6.05 19.17
N GLU A 274 -14.15 -5.03 19.10
CA GLU A 274 -12.79 -5.20 18.59
C GLU A 274 -11.95 -5.96 19.62
N PHE A 275 -11.14 -6.94 19.16
CA PHE A 275 -10.19 -7.68 19.98
C PHE A 275 -8.84 -7.79 19.26
N GLU A 276 -7.79 -8.09 19.98
CA GLU A 276 -6.41 -8.16 19.48
C GLU A 276 -5.86 -9.59 19.59
N PRO A 277 -5.89 -10.37 18.49
CA PRO A 277 -5.31 -11.71 18.50
C PRO A 277 -3.78 -11.64 18.47
N PRO A 278 -3.06 -12.61 19.09
CA PRO A 278 -1.62 -12.68 18.99
C PRO A 278 -1.17 -13.07 17.57
N CYS A 279 -0.04 -12.51 17.14
CA CYS A 279 0.63 -12.89 15.88
C CYS A 279 1.56 -14.10 16.04
N LEU A 280 2.12 -14.31 17.25
CA LEU A 280 2.92 -15.49 17.60
C LEU A 280 2.01 -16.56 18.18
N ILE A 281 1.94 -17.71 17.51
CA ILE A 281 1.01 -18.80 17.87
C ILE A 281 1.73 -20.13 17.95
N GLY A 282 1.15 -21.08 18.71
CA GLY A 282 1.72 -22.39 18.96
C GLY A 282 1.43 -23.43 17.87
N ALA A 283 0.55 -23.13 16.89
CA ALA A 283 0.19 -24.03 15.80
C ALA A 283 -0.22 -23.29 14.54
N ALA A 284 -0.06 -23.95 13.39
CA ALA A 284 -0.59 -23.45 12.12
C ALA A 284 -2.12 -23.54 12.08
N SER A 285 -2.81 -22.43 11.80
CA SER A 285 -4.28 -22.36 11.81
C SER A 285 -4.94 -22.83 10.51
N GLU A 286 -4.23 -22.77 9.38
CA GLU A 286 -4.77 -23.08 8.02
C GLU A 286 -4.09 -24.29 7.37
N GLY A 287 -3.30 -25.07 8.13
CA GLY A 287 -2.50 -26.17 7.61
C GLY A 287 -1.01 -25.84 7.46
N GLY A 288 -0.14 -26.86 7.65
CA GLY A 288 1.28 -26.68 7.95
C GLY A 288 2.21 -26.26 6.80
N ALA A 289 1.76 -26.24 5.52
CA ALA A 289 2.68 -26.09 4.38
C ALA A 289 3.15 -24.65 4.12
N ASN A 290 2.34 -23.64 4.46
CA ASN A 290 2.59 -22.24 4.11
C ASN A 290 2.68 -21.35 5.34
N VAL A 291 3.41 -21.79 6.38
CA VAL A 291 3.53 -21.07 7.65
C VAL A 291 5.00 -20.68 7.91
N PHE A 292 5.22 -19.45 8.37
CA PHE A 292 6.52 -19.05 8.88
C PHE A 292 6.70 -19.60 10.30
N SER A 293 7.75 -20.38 10.50
CA SER A 293 8.14 -20.92 11.80
C SER A 293 9.40 -20.24 12.32
N LEU A 294 9.47 -20.06 13.64
CA LEU A 294 10.61 -19.42 14.31
C LEU A 294 10.89 -20.08 15.68
N PRO A 295 12.15 -20.06 16.16
CA PRO A 295 12.46 -20.49 17.49
C PRO A 295 11.76 -19.61 18.54
N TYR A 296 11.18 -20.22 19.56
CA TYR A 296 10.58 -19.53 20.69
C TYR A 296 11.00 -20.18 21.99
N PHE A 297 12.09 -19.70 22.58
CA PHE A 297 12.79 -20.32 23.70
C PHE A 297 13.14 -21.78 23.38
N ASP A 298 12.61 -22.75 24.16
CA ASP A 298 12.77 -24.20 23.99
C ASP A 298 11.72 -24.83 23.05
N LYS A 299 10.85 -24.00 22.41
CA LYS A 299 9.73 -24.43 21.57
C LYS A 299 9.82 -23.84 20.18
N GLN A 300 8.92 -24.26 19.32
CA GLN A 300 8.67 -23.65 18.01
C GLN A 300 7.40 -22.81 18.09
N ALA A 301 7.46 -21.60 17.52
CA ALA A 301 6.33 -20.74 17.27
C ALA A 301 6.11 -20.54 15.78
N PHE A 302 4.94 -20.04 15.45
CA PHE A 302 4.54 -19.73 14.08
C PHE A 302 3.97 -18.32 14.00
N LEU A 303 4.11 -17.68 12.85
CA LEU A 303 3.38 -16.45 12.57
C LEU A 303 1.96 -16.80 12.11
N ALA A 304 0.97 -16.09 12.64
CA ALA A 304 -0.44 -16.37 12.43
C ALA A 304 -0.86 -16.20 10.96
N GLN A 305 -1.42 -17.25 10.37
CA GLN A 305 -2.01 -17.23 9.02
C GLN A 305 -3.40 -16.60 9.01
N SER A 306 -4.05 -16.52 10.14
CA SER A 306 -5.34 -15.86 10.41
C SER A 306 -5.58 -15.80 11.92
N PRO A 307 -6.51 -14.98 12.42
CA PRO A 307 -6.93 -14.99 13.83
C PRO A 307 -7.96 -16.09 14.14
N GLN A 308 -8.09 -17.13 13.29
CA GLN A 308 -9.20 -18.09 13.33
C GLN A 308 -9.46 -18.70 14.70
N PHE A 309 -8.43 -19.21 15.39
CA PHE A 309 -8.61 -19.84 16.70
C PHE A 309 -9.06 -18.83 17.75
N TYR A 310 -8.51 -17.63 17.73
CA TYR A 310 -8.75 -16.61 18.73
C TYR A 310 -10.14 -15.98 18.62
N LYS A 311 -10.63 -15.72 17.41
CA LYS A 311 -11.99 -15.21 17.23
C LYS A 311 -13.05 -16.23 17.66
N GLN A 312 -12.79 -17.53 17.51
CA GLN A 312 -13.64 -18.59 18.03
C GLN A 312 -13.54 -18.71 19.57
N ILE A 313 -12.34 -18.50 20.15
CA ILE A 313 -12.16 -18.45 21.60
C ILE A 313 -12.99 -17.30 22.21
N GLU A 314 -13.03 -16.13 21.57
CA GLU A 314 -13.85 -15.00 22.04
C GLU A 314 -15.36 -15.35 22.05
N ILE A 315 -15.84 -16.07 21.03
CA ILE A 315 -17.22 -16.57 20.99
C ILE A 315 -17.45 -17.64 22.10
N ALA A 316 -16.54 -18.58 22.24
CA ALA A 316 -16.59 -19.59 23.31
C ALA A 316 -16.53 -18.95 24.71
N GLY A 317 -15.84 -17.83 24.85
CA GLY A 317 -15.75 -17.01 26.06
C GLY A 317 -16.98 -16.12 26.32
N GLY A 318 -18.05 -16.26 25.52
CA GLY A 318 -19.34 -15.58 25.73
C GLY A 318 -19.50 -14.24 25.02
N ARG A 319 -18.59 -13.87 24.09
CA ARG A 319 -18.80 -12.74 23.19
C ARG A 319 -19.75 -13.14 22.07
N LYS A 320 -20.79 -12.33 21.80
CA LYS A 320 -21.71 -12.61 20.70
C LYS A 320 -21.14 -12.24 19.33
N ARG A 321 -20.38 -11.16 19.26
CA ARG A 321 -19.88 -10.56 18.00
C ARG A 321 -18.53 -9.92 18.24
N VAL A 322 -17.52 -10.35 17.47
CA VAL A 322 -16.15 -9.84 17.59
C VAL A 322 -15.54 -9.58 16.21
N PHE A 323 -14.59 -8.65 16.16
CA PHE A 323 -13.80 -8.38 14.97
C PHE A 323 -12.37 -7.99 15.33
N SER A 324 -11.46 -8.17 14.39
CA SER A 324 -10.08 -7.72 14.51
C SER A 324 -9.57 -7.14 13.18
N ILE A 325 -8.61 -6.23 13.28
CA ILE A 325 -7.83 -5.68 12.18
C ILE A 325 -6.37 -5.92 12.51
N GLY A 326 -5.69 -6.75 11.75
CA GLY A 326 -4.31 -7.11 12.09
C GLY A 326 -3.52 -7.74 10.94
N PRO A 327 -2.21 -7.90 11.13
CA PRO A 327 -1.35 -8.56 10.16
C PRO A 327 -1.64 -10.06 10.08
N VAL A 328 -1.50 -10.58 8.88
CA VAL A 328 -1.64 -12.00 8.52
C VAL A 328 -0.41 -12.41 7.72
N PHE A 329 0.13 -13.60 7.99
CA PHE A 329 1.37 -14.09 7.42
C PHE A 329 1.16 -15.39 6.66
N ARG A 330 1.64 -15.47 5.41
CA ARG A 330 1.60 -16.69 4.60
C ARG A 330 2.94 -16.92 3.92
N ALA A 331 3.57 -18.06 4.21
CA ALA A 331 4.88 -18.43 3.67
C ALA A 331 4.75 -19.02 2.24
N GLU A 332 3.86 -18.47 1.44
CA GLU A 332 3.65 -18.88 0.05
C GLU A 332 4.83 -18.41 -0.81
N ASN A 333 5.55 -19.35 -1.41
CA ASN A 333 6.63 -19.03 -2.36
C ASN A 333 6.03 -18.68 -3.74
N SER A 334 5.20 -17.65 -3.77
CA SER A 334 4.48 -17.18 -4.95
C SER A 334 4.66 -15.68 -5.09
N ASN A 335 5.26 -15.25 -6.20
CA ASN A 335 5.42 -13.83 -6.54
C ASN A 335 4.44 -13.46 -7.64
N THR A 336 3.17 -13.33 -7.29
CA THR A 336 2.11 -12.94 -8.21
C THR A 336 1.49 -11.60 -7.78
N PRO A 337 0.80 -10.89 -8.66
CA PRO A 337 0.10 -9.66 -8.31
C PRO A 337 -0.98 -9.77 -7.23
N ARG A 338 -1.35 -11.00 -6.83
CA ARG A 338 -2.41 -11.29 -5.84
C ARG A 338 -1.89 -11.71 -4.47
N HIS A 339 -0.58 -11.97 -4.31
CA HIS A 339 -0.01 -12.56 -3.11
C HIS A 339 1.08 -11.68 -2.50
N MET A 340 1.08 -11.65 -1.18
CA MET A 340 2.12 -11.09 -0.34
C MET A 340 2.34 -12.05 0.84
N THR A 341 3.55 -12.07 1.39
CA THR A 341 3.86 -12.91 2.55
C THR A 341 3.34 -12.31 3.87
N GLU A 342 3.05 -11.01 3.89
CA GLU A 342 2.41 -10.29 4.99
C GLU A 342 1.37 -9.33 4.41
N PHE A 343 0.15 -9.37 4.93
CA PHE A 343 -0.95 -8.49 4.51
C PHE A 343 -1.87 -8.16 5.70
N THR A 344 -2.81 -7.25 5.51
CA THR A 344 -3.76 -6.90 6.58
C THR A 344 -5.06 -7.66 6.40
N GLY A 345 -5.43 -8.43 7.42
CA GLY A 345 -6.74 -9.08 7.54
C GLY A 345 -7.75 -8.18 8.26
N LEU A 346 -8.99 -8.20 7.77
CA LEU A 346 -10.17 -7.69 8.44
C LEU A 346 -11.05 -8.89 8.74
N ASP A 347 -11.10 -9.29 9.98
CA ASP A 347 -11.75 -10.52 10.41
C ASP A 347 -12.95 -10.23 11.30
N LEU A 348 -14.02 -10.99 11.15
CA LEU A 348 -15.13 -10.99 12.10
C LEU A 348 -15.62 -12.42 12.40
N GLU A 349 -16.24 -12.57 13.54
CA GLU A 349 -16.92 -13.81 13.97
C GLU A 349 -18.14 -13.44 14.79
N MET A 350 -19.25 -14.18 14.64
CA MET A 350 -20.49 -13.94 15.37
C MET A 350 -21.24 -15.23 15.68
N GLU A 351 -21.98 -15.22 16.78
CA GLU A 351 -22.97 -16.23 17.12
C GLU A 351 -24.07 -16.27 16.03
N ILE A 352 -24.57 -17.47 15.72
CA ILE A 352 -25.68 -17.73 14.81
C ILE A 352 -26.89 -18.08 15.66
N GLU A 353 -27.99 -17.36 15.44
CA GLU A 353 -29.24 -17.58 16.18
C GLU A 353 -30.12 -18.62 15.45
N GLU A 354 -30.27 -18.53 14.13
CA GLU A 354 -31.12 -19.41 13.33
C GLU A 354 -30.35 -20.13 12.21
N ASP A 355 -29.69 -19.37 11.32
CA ASP A 355 -29.04 -19.88 10.14
C ASP A 355 -27.72 -19.16 9.80
N TYR A 356 -26.78 -19.87 9.17
CA TYR A 356 -25.48 -19.30 8.76
C TYR A 356 -25.57 -18.14 7.76
N GLN A 357 -26.71 -17.99 7.09
CA GLN A 357 -26.97 -16.87 6.20
C GLN A 357 -26.96 -15.52 6.95
N GLU A 358 -27.22 -15.50 8.27
CA GLU A 358 -27.07 -14.28 9.09
C GLU A 358 -25.66 -13.72 9.02
N VAL A 359 -24.65 -14.61 9.04
CA VAL A 359 -23.24 -14.21 8.95
C VAL A 359 -22.88 -13.74 7.55
N LEU A 360 -23.38 -14.45 6.52
CA LEU A 360 -23.21 -14.07 5.12
C LEU A 360 -23.77 -12.67 4.87
N LEU A 361 -25.00 -12.39 5.33
CA LEU A 361 -25.65 -11.08 5.19
C LEU A 361 -24.91 -9.97 5.96
N MET A 362 -24.34 -10.27 7.13
CA MET A 362 -23.53 -9.33 7.88
C MET A 362 -22.24 -8.96 7.11
N LEU A 363 -21.56 -9.95 6.54
CA LEU A 363 -20.36 -9.76 5.73
C LEU A 363 -20.66 -9.00 4.44
N GLU A 364 -21.75 -9.31 3.77
CA GLU A 364 -22.23 -8.58 2.60
C GLU A 364 -22.52 -7.12 2.94
N GLY A 365 -23.24 -6.90 4.03
CA GLY A 365 -23.60 -5.55 4.48
C GLY A 365 -22.38 -4.69 4.80
N VAL A 366 -21.36 -5.22 5.47
CA VAL A 366 -20.14 -4.48 5.77
C VAL A 366 -19.33 -4.16 4.52
N LEU A 367 -19.21 -5.09 3.56
CA LEU A 367 -18.50 -4.85 2.30
C LEU A 367 -19.21 -3.78 1.45
N LEU A 368 -20.52 -3.89 1.28
CA LEU A 368 -21.30 -2.88 0.54
C LEU A 368 -21.28 -1.51 1.22
N HIS A 369 -21.27 -1.46 2.57
CA HIS A 369 -21.09 -0.23 3.32
C HIS A 369 -19.73 0.41 3.04
N ILE A 370 -18.65 -0.39 3.04
CA ILE A 370 -17.31 0.08 2.71
C ILE A 370 -17.29 0.64 1.29
N PHE A 371 -17.73 -0.13 0.30
CA PHE A 371 -17.61 0.28 -1.11
C PHE A 371 -18.43 1.51 -1.44
N ARG A 372 -19.65 1.64 -0.91
CA ARG A 372 -20.48 2.84 -1.06
C ARG A 372 -19.88 4.03 -0.32
N GLY A 373 -19.41 3.80 0.92
CA GLY A 373 -18.78 4.85 1.72
C GLY A 373 -17.49 5.41 1.11
N ILE A 374 -16.68 4.59 0.49
CA ILE A 374 -15.47 5.04 -0.24
C ILE A 374 -15.85 5.89 -1.45
N LYS A 375 -16.88 5.49 -2.22
CA LYS A 375 -17.37 6.30 -3.35
C LYS A 375 -17.78 7.70 -2.90
N ASP A 376 -18.44 7.79 -1.75
CA ASP A 376 -18.98 9.07 -1.24
C ASP A 376 -17.90 9.94 -0.57
N ARG A 377 -16.97 9.32 0.17
CA ARG A 377 -16.01 10.05 1.02
C ARG A 377 -14.67 10.32 0.36
N CYS A 378 -14.28 9.48 -0.61
CA CYS A 378 -12.96 9.50 -1.25
C CYS A 378 -13.03 9.74 -2.76
N ALA A 379 -14.04 10.46 -3.25
CA ALA A 379 -14.26 10.68 -4.68
C ALA A 379 -13.02 11.30 -5.36
N ARG A 380 -12.39 12.28 -4.70
CA ARG A 380 -11.19 12.94 -5.20
C ARG A 380 -9.98 11.98 -5.25
N GLU A 381 -9.76 11.22 -4.18
CA GLU A 381 -8.65 10.25 -4.11
C GLU A 381 -8.81 9.19 -5.19
N ILE A 382 -10.04 8.75 -5.46
CA ILE A 382 -10.37 7.84 -6.57
C ILE A 382 -9.99 8.47 -7.91
N ASP A 383 -10.30 9.75 -8.13
CA ASP A 383 -9.93 10.46 -9.37
C ASP A 383 -8.42 10.59 -9.54
N VAL A 384 -7.69 10.88 -8.45
CA VAL A 384 -6.22 10.90 -8.46
C VAL A 384 -5.67 9.53 -8.84
N VAL A 385 -6.18 8.44 -8.27
CA VAL A 385 -5.74 7.08 -8.62
C VAL A 385 -6.07 6.76 -10.07
N ARG A 386 -7.27 7.06 -10.54
CA ARG A 386 -7.71 6.81 -11.94
C ARG A 386 -6.91 7.59 -12.97
N SER A 387 -6.39 8.76 -12.61
CA SER A 387 -5.51 9.53 -13.50
C SER A 387 -4.21 8.80 -13.84
N VAL A 388 -3.76 7.88 -12.97
CA VAL A 388 -2.54 7.08 -13.13
C VAL A 388 -2.85 5.63 -13.50
N TYR A 389 -3.88 5.05 -12.88
CA TYR A 389 -4.37 3.68 -13.11
C TYR A 389 -5.83 3.75 -13.59
N PRO A 390 -6.05 3.97 -14.90
CA PRO A 390 -7.39 4.04 -15.45
C PRO A 390 -8.17 2.75 -15.20
N SER A 391 -9.36 2.89 -14.64
CA SER A 391 -10.26 1.77 -14.37
C SER A 391 -11.71 2.20 -14.57
N GLU A 392 -12.54 1.25 -14.99
CA GLU A 392 -13.98 1.48 -15.05
C GLU A 392 -14.56 1.66 -13.65
N GLU A 393 -15.66 2.39 -13.57
CA GLU A 393 -16.39 2.53 -12.31
C GLU A 393 -16.90 1.16 -11.83
N LEU A 394 -16.77 0.92 -10.53
CA LEU A 394 -17.26 -0.30 -9.91
C LEU A 394 -18.78 -0.34 -9.95
N GLN A 395 -19.34 -1.42 -10.51
CA GLN A 395 -20.78 -1.66 -10.52
C GLN A 395 -21.16 -2.43 -9.25
N LEU A 396 -21.92 -1.79 -8.37
CA LEU A 396 -22.45 -2.41 -7.15
C LEU A 396 -23.93 -2.76 -7.36
N PRO A 397 -24.43 -3.84 -6.72
CA PRO A 397 -25.82 -4.21 -6.83
C PRO A 397 -26.72 -3.15 -6.21
N GLU A 398 -27.92 -2.97 -6.77
CA GLU A 398 -28.98 -2.24 -6.09
C GLU A 398 -29.38 -2.98 -4.81
N VAL A 399 -29.83 -2.23 -3.82
CA VAL A 399 -30.28 -2.82 -2.55
C VAL A 399 -31.43 -3.79 -2.79
N GLY A 400 -31.29 -5.01 -2.32
CA GLY A 400 -32.25 -6.09 -2.51
C GLY A 400 -32.10 -6.87 -3.84
N LYS A 401 -31.08 -6.55 -4.64
CA LYS A 401 -30.74 -7.26 -5.87
C LYS A 401 -29.32 -7.83 -5.83
N GLU A 402 -28.81 -8.10 -4.63
CA GLU A 402 -27.51 -8.73 -4.42
C GLU A 402 -27.48 -10.12 -5.07
N VAL A 403 -26.38 -10.43 -5.76
CA VAL A 403 -26.22 -11.70 -6.46
C VAL A 403 -25.58 -12.72 -5.53
N ARG A 404 -26.34 -13.74 -5.15
CA ARG A 404 -25.91 -14.87 -4.34
C ARG A 404 -26.22 -16.15 -5.11
N LEU A 405 -25.21 -16.94 -5.40
CA LEU A 405 -25.29 -18.20 -6.12
C LEU A 405 -24.66 -19.30 -5.28
N SER A 406 -25.18 -20.52 -5.37
CA SER A 406 -24.41 -21.67 -4.91
C SER A 406 -23.18 -21.88 -5.80
N PHE A 407 -22.13 -22.51 -5.28
CA PHE A 407 -20.96 -22.88 -6.06
C PHE A 407 -21.32 -23.67 -7.31
N ALA A 408 -22.27 -24.64 -7.19
CA ALA A 408 -22.77 -25.41 -8.30
C ALA A 408 -23.47 -24.57 -9.38
N GLU A 409 -24.23 -23.55 -9.00
CA GLU A 409 -24.82 -22.58 -9.94
C GLU A 409 -23.76 -21.75 -10.65
N GLY A 410 -22.71 -21.30 -9.93
CA GLY A 410 -21.56 -20.63 -10.53
C GLY A 410 -20.82 -21.50 -11.55
N GLN A 411 -20.54 -22.77 -11.20
CA GLN A 411 -19.94 -23.75 -12.11
C GLN A 411 -20.86 -24.06 -13.32
N LYS A 412 -22.17 -24.14 -13.10
CA LYS A 412 -23.14 -24.32 -14.19
C LYS A 412 -23.10 -23.12 -15.15
N LEU A 413 -23.04 -21.89 -14.65
CA LEU A 413 -22.96 -20.69 -15.48
C LEU A 413 -21.69 -20.71 -16.33
N LEU A 414 -20.53 -21.10 -15.76
CA LEU A 414 -19.29 -21.27 -16.52
C LEU A 414 -19.40 -22.34 -17.62
N ARG A 415 -20.04 -23.46 -17.34
CA ARG A 415 -20.23 -24.53 -18.33
C ARG A 415 -21.14 -24.15 -19.49
N GLU A 416 -22.23 -23.43 -19.20
CA GLU A 416 -23.25 -23.08 -20.17
C GLU A 416 -22.94 -21.83 -20.98
N GLU A 417 -22.43 -20.79 -20.33
CA GLU A 417 -22.26 -19.45 -20.92
C GLU A 417 -20.78 -19.00 -20.99
N GLY A 418 -19.86 -19.71 -20.32
CA GLY A 418 -18.44 -19.36 -20.27
C GLY A 418 -17.63 -19.78 -21.49
N PRO A 419 -16.32 -19.46 -21.49
CA PRO A 419 -15.39 -19.91 -22.51
C PRO A 419 -15.43 -21.42 -22.75
N PRO A 420 -15.18 -21.89 -23.98
CA PRO A 420 -15.29 -23.32 -24.32
C PRO A 420 -14.42 -24.25 -23.46
N GLU A 421 -13.28 -23.79 -22.97
CA GLU A 421 -12.39 -24.56 -22.10
C GLU A 421 -12.99 -24.88 -20.74
N TYR A 422 -14.04 -24.19 -20.31
CA TYR A 422 -14.70 -24.41 -19.00
C TYR A 422 -15.97 -25.27 -19.08
N ARG A 423 -16.28 -25.87 -20.24
CA ARG A 423 -17.48 -26.73 -20.40
C ARG A 423 -17.50 -27.95 -19.53
N ASN A 424 -16.36 -28.38 -19.01
CA ASN A 424 -16.22 -29.62 -18.21
C ASN A 424 -15.76 -29.33 -16.77
N VAL A 425 -15.92 -28.09 -16.25
CA VAL A 425 -15.57 -27.78 -14.85
C VAL A 425 -16.44 -28.59 -13.89
N SER A 426 -15.83 -29.07 -12.80
CA SER A 426 -16.44 -29.93 -11.80
C SER A 426 -17.11 -29.10 -10.68
N ASP A 427 -18.21 -29.62 -10.13
CA ASP A 427 -18.84 -29.08 -8.94
C ASP A 427 -18.13 -29.48 -7.62
N ASP A 428 -17.11 -30.34 -7.70
CA ASP A 428 -16.38 -30.88 -6.55
C ASP A 428 -14.92 -30.42 -6.48
N GLU A 429 -14.48 -29.58 -7.42
CA GLU A 429 -13.14 -28.96 -7.45
C GLU A 429 -13.25 -27.46 -7.32
N ASP A 430 -12.29 -26.85 -6.61
CA ASP A 430 -12.25 -25.40 -6.44
C ASP A 430 -11.97 -24.66 -7.76
N MET A 431 -12.41 -23.41 -7.85
CA MET A 431 -12.19 -22.58 -9.04
C MET A 431 -10.75 -22.09 -9.11
N SER A 432 -10.17 -22.20 -10.30
CA SER A 432 -8.91 -21.51 -10.60
C SER A 432 -9.14 -20.01 -10.83
N THR A 433 -8.09 -19.20 -10.65
CA THR A 433 -8.15 -17.76 -10.91
C THR A 433 -8.70 -17.37 -12.28
N PRO A 434 -8.33 -18.05 -13.42
CA PRO A 434 -8.96 -17.75 -14.70
C PRO A 434 -10.46 -18.05 -14.74
N GLN A 435 -10.92 -19.10 -14.05
CA GLN A 435 -12.35 -19.43 -13.93
C GLN A 435 -13.11 -18.38 -13.10
N GLU A 436 -12.54 -17.92 -11.96
CA GLU A 436 -13.09 -16.83 -11.17
C GLU A 436 -13.31 -15.56 -12.00
N LYS A 437 -12.32 -15.17 -12.80
CA LYS A 437 -12.41 -14.00 -13.69
C LYS A 437 -13.47 -14.16 -14.75
N ALA A 438 -13.52 -15.31 -15.41
CA ALA A 438 -14.52 -15.59 -16.44
C ALA A 438 -15.93 -15.56 -15.83
N LEU A 439 -16.14 -16.15 -14.65
CA LEU A 439 -17.41 -16.08 -13.94
C LEU A 439 -17.78 -14.63 -13.58
N GLY A 440 -16.83 -13.84 -13.12
CA GLY A 440 -17.04 -12.44 -12.81
C GLY A 440 -17.49 -11.62 -14.01
N GLU A 441 -16.91 -11.86 -15.20
CA GLU A 441 -17.35 -11.24 -16.45
C GLU A 441 -18.78 -11.63 -16.85
N LEU A 442 -19.13 -12.91 -16.70
CA LEU A 442 -20.49 -13.39 -16.94
C LEU A 442 -21.50 -12.74 -16.00
N ILE A 443 -21.18 -12.67 -14.71
CA ILE A 443 -22.04 -12.05 -13.70
C ILE A 443 -22.21 -10.56 -13.97
N ARG A 444 -21.11 -9.85 -14.29
CA ARG A 444 -21.16 -8.43 -14.65
C ARG A 444 -22.08 -8.18 -15.84
N ASN A 445 -21.97 -8.98 -16.88
CA ASN A 445 -22.78 -8.84 -18.09
C ASN A 445 -24.26 -9.19 -17.86
N LYS A 446 -24.55 -10.20 -17.04
CA LYS A 446 -25.89 -10.71 -16.81
C LYS A 446 -26.67 -9.97 -15.72
N PHE A 447 -25.96 -9.59 -14.63
CA PHE A 447 -26.56 -9.00 -13.42
C PHE A 447 -26.15 -7.55 -13.18
N HIS A 448 -25.30 -6.97 -14.02
CA HIS A 448 -24.82 -5.59 -13.94
C HIS A 448 -24.16 -5.27 -12.58
N THR A 449 -23.38 -6.21 -12.05
CA THR A 449 -22.63 -6.06 -10.80
C THR A 449 -21.25 -6.68 -10.89
N ASP A 450 -20.28 -6.01 -10.26
CA ASP A 450 -18.92 -6.52 -10.05
C ASP A 450 -18.79 -7.31 -8.73
N PHE A 451 -19.82 -7.23 -7.87
CA PHE A 451 -19.83 -7.83 -6.55
C PHE A 451 -20.86 -8.96 -6.45
N TYR A 452 -20.44 -10.15 -6.01
CA TYR A 452 -21.30 -11.32 -5.85
C TYR A 452 -20.77 -12.28 -4.80
N VAL A 453 -21.60 -13.23 -4.40
CA VAL A 453 -21.29 -14.25 -3.41
C VAL A 453 -21.50 -15.63 -4.02
N LEU A 454 -20.59 -16.56 -3.75
CA LEU A 454 -20.81 -18.00 -3.92
C LEU A 454 -20.85 -18.64 -2.54
N ASP A 455 -21.79 -19.58 -2.33
CA ASP A 455 -21.86 -20.39 -1.11
C ASP A 455 -21.97 -21.89 -1.43
N GLN A 456 -22.08 -22.72 -0.40
CA GLN A 456 -22.23 -24.18 -0.53
C GLN A 456 -21.10 -24.85 -1.32
N PHE A 457 -19.88 -24.48 -0.98
CA PHE A 457 -18.69 -25.07 -1.60
C PHE A 457 -18.54 -26.57 -1.31
N PRO A 458 -17.85 -27.32 -2.20
CA PRO A 458 -17.50 -28.69 -1.92
C PRO A 458 -16.61 -28.81 -0.68
N GLU A 459 -16.70 -29.94 0.01
CA GLU A 459 -15.93 -30.22 1.22
C GLU A 459 -14.41 -30.15 0.99
N SER A 460 -13.95 -30.58 -0.18
CA SER A 460 -12.55 -30.60 -0.60
C SER A 460 -11.92 -29.22 -0.57
N ALA A 461 -12.67 -28.17 -0.94
CA ALA A 461 -12.22 -26.79 -1.09
C ALA A 461 -12.18 -26.00 0.23
N ARG A 462 -12.56 -26.60 1.39
CA ARG A 462 -12.69 -25.85 2.65
C ARG A 462 -11.83 -26.40 3.78
N PRO A 463 -11.37 -25.54 4.71
CA PRO A 463 -10.63 -25.96 5.89
C PRO A 463 -11.42 -26.93 6.79
N PHE A 464 -10.72 -27.65 7.66
CA PHE A 464 -11.28 -28.67 8.54
C PHE A 464 -12.34 -28.12 9.52
N TYR A 465 -12.25 -26.85 9.89
CA TYR A 465 -13.18 -26.22 10.85
C TYR A 465 -14.51 -25.77 10.24
N THR A 466 -14.68 -25.88 8.92
CA THR A 466 -15.92 -25.46 8.26
C THR A 466 -17.00 -26.51 8.40
N LYS A 467 -18.20 -26.09 8.83
CA LYS A 467 -19.38 -26.95 9.02
C LYS A 467 -19.86 -27.49 7.66
N VAL A 468 -20.14 -28.80 7.61
CA VAL A 468 -20.78 -29.46 6.48
C VAL A 468 -22.26 -29.62 6.77
N ASP A 469 -23.11 -29.29 5.81
CA ASP A 469 -24.54 -29.53 5.92
C ASP A 469 -24.83 -31.03 5.80
N PRO A 470 -25.54 -31.63 6.78
CA PRO A 470 -25.76 -33.07 6.80
C PRO A 470 -26.66 -33.58 5.65
N THR A 471 -27.46 -32.69 5.06
CA THR A 471 -28.41 -33.01 4.00
C THR A 471 -27.78 -32.90 2.62
N THR A 472 -27.22 -31.74 2.32
CA THR A 472 -26.65 -31.44 0.99
C THR A 472 -25.23 -31.98 0.80
N LYS A 473 -24.53 -32.32 1.90
CA LYS A 473 -23.12 -32.71 1.91
C LYS A 473 -22.18 -31.62 1.37
N LYS A 474 -22.66 -30.38 1.21
CA LYS A 474 -21.86 -29.21 0.88
C LYS A 474 -21.53 -28.47 2.17
N THR A 475 -20.46 -27.65 2.13
CA THR A 475 -20.11 -26.85 3.30
C THR A 475 -21.03 -25.65 3.44
N ARG A 476 -21.23 -25.15 4.66
CA ARG A 476 -21.86 -23.86 4.94
C ARG A 476 -20.81 -22.75 4.85
N GLY A 477 -19.99 -22.81 3.79
CA GLY A 477 -18.93 -21.87 3.47
C GLY A 477 -19.34 -20.98 2.32
N TYR A 478 -18.81 -19.77 2.32
CA TYR A 478 -19.08 -18.74 1.30
C TYR A 478 -17.82 -17.93 0.99
N ASP A 479 -17.71 -17.50 -0.28
CA ASP A 479 -16.72 -16.55 -0.73
C ASP A 479 -17.38 -15.36 -1.40
N PHE A 480 -16.78 -14.21 -1.21
CA PHE A 480 -17.19 -12.95 -1.83
C PHE A 480 -16.19 -12.53 -2.88
N PHE A 481 -16.71 -12.08 -3.99
CA PHE A 481 -15.93 -11.72 -5.17
C PHE A 481 -16.13 -10.25 -5.53
N LEU A 482 -15.05 -9.64 -6.00
CA LEU A 482 -15.05 -8.30 -6.58
C LEU A 482 -14.28 -8.33 -7.90
N ARG A 483 -14.94 -7.93 -8.99
CA ARG A 483 -14.36 -8.00 -10.35
C ARG A 483 -13.81 -9.39 -10.69
N GLY A 484 -14.55 -10.45 -10.33
CA GLY A 484 -14.16 -11.83 -10.59
C GLY A 484 -12.93 -12.30 -9.81
N GLN A 485 -12.67 -11.73 -8.65
CA GLN A 485 -11.56 -12.14 -7.79
C GLN A 485 -12.03 -12.22 -6.34
N GLU A 486 -11.66 -13.30 -5.65
CA GLU A 486 -11.98 -13.51 -4.25
C GLU A 486 -11.38 -12.39 -3.37
N ILE A 487 -12.24 -11.80 -2.52
CA ILE A 487 -11.87 -10.77 -1.54
C ILE A 487 -12.08 -11.20 -0.09
N LEU A 488 -12.92 -12.21 0.13
CA LEU A 488 -13.30 -12.74 1.44
C LEU A 488 -13.61 -14.22 1.34
N SER A 489 -13.17 -14.99 2.32
CA SER A 489 -13.60 -16.36 2.55
C SER A 489 -14.12 -16.53 3.97
N GLY A 490 -15.20 -17.32 4.14
CA GLY A 490 -15.84 -17.52 5.42
C GLY A 490 -16.74 -18.75 5.47
N GLY A 491 -17.44 -18.90 6.60
CA GLY A 491 -18.42 -19.97 6.80
C GLY A 491 -18.84 -20.14 8.24
N GLN A 492 -19.85 -21.01 8.44
CA GLN A 492 -20.20 -21.54 9.75
C GLN A 492 -19.09 -22.48 10.24
N ARG A 493 -18.79 -22.44 11.55
CA ARG A 493 -17.75 -23.26 12.15
C ARG A 493 -18.35 -24.50 12.79
N ILE A 494 -17.53 -25.55 12.90
CA ILE A 494 -17.83 -26.68 13.76
C ILE A 494 -17.66 -26.23 15.20
N ASN A 495 -18.68 -26.39 16.02
CA ASN A 495 -18.71 -26.00 17.44
C ASN A 495 -18.77 -27.21 18.39
N ASN A 496 -18.68 -28.44 17.85
CA ASN A 496 -18.60 -29.68 18.62
C ASN A 496 -17.19 -30.27 18.49
N ALA A 497 -16.56 -30.60 19.62
CA ALA A 497 -15.18 -31.08 19.66
C ALA A 497 -14.99 -32.42 18.93
N ASP A 498 -15.93 -33.37 19.08
CA ASP A 498 -15.79 -34.70 18.49
C ASP A 498 -15.98 -34.66 16.96
N GLU A 499 -16.91 -33.84 16.50
CA GLU A 499 -17.09 -33.55 15.06
C GLU A 499 -15.84 -32.88 14.48
N LEU A 500 -15.28 -31.92 15.21
CA LEU A 500 -14.08 -31.20 14.81
C LEU A 500 -12.88 -32.14 14.67
N GLU A 501 -12.64 -33.02 15.64
CA GLU A 501 -11.58 -34.03 15.57
C GLU A 501 -11.76 -35.00 14.42
N GLN A 502 -12.98 -35.45 14.15
CA GLN A 502 -13.26 -36.29 13.00
C GLN A 502 -12.90 -35.61 11.68
N ARG A 503 -13.24 -34.31 11.56
CA ARG A 503 -12.90 -33.50 10.38
C ARG A 503 -11.40 -33.28 10.22
N ILE A 504 -10.70 -33.00 11.30
CA ILE A 504 -9.23 -32.85 11.32
C ILE A 504 -8.56 -34.14 10.80
N ARG A 505 -8.97 -35.31 11.33
CA ARG A 505 -8.46 -36.62 10.86
C ARG A 505 -8.80 -36.87 9.39
N HIS A 506 -10.02 -36.55 8.96
CA HIS A 506 -10.43 -36.68 7.56
C HIS A 506 -9.58 -35.83 6.60
N LYS A 507 -9.13 -34.67 7.04
CA LYS A 507 -8.20 -33.80 6.29
C LYS A 507 -6.72 -34.20 6.43
N GLY A 508 -6.42 -35.36 7.06
CA GLY A 508 -5.05 -35.89 7.19
C GLY A 508 -4.20 -35.20 8.24
N VAL A 509 -4.80 -34.43 9.14
CA VAL A 509 -4.10 -33.75 10.25
C VAL A 509 -4.29 -34.58 11.54
N ASP A 510 -3.23 -34.66 12.36
CA ASP A 510 -3.33 -35.29 13.68
C ASP A 510 -3.96 -34.33 14.71
N PRO A 511 -5.16 -34.65 15.24
CA PRO A 511 -5.81 -33.79 16.23
C PRO A 511 -5.07 -33.75 17.58
N LEU A 512 -4.10 -34.62 17.82
CA LEU A 512 -3.26 -34.62 19.03
C LEU A 512 -1.97 -33.80 18.86
N SER A 513 -1.71 -33.29 17.64
CA SER A 513 -0.56 -32.42 17.43
C SER A 513 -0.63 -31.16 18.28
N PRO A 514 0.52 -30.63 18.77
CA PRO A 514 0.56 -29.42 19.59
C PRO A 514 -0.13 -28.25 18.88
N GLY A 515 -0.94 -27.50 19.63
CA GLY A 515 -1.74 -26.38 19.15
C GLY A 515 -3.08 -26.78 18.51
N ILE A 516 -3.16 -27.87 17.75
CA ILE A 516 -4.44 -28.42 17.26
C ILE A 516 -5.21 -29.07 18.39
N LYS A 517 -4.52 -29.82 19.27
CA LYS A 517 -5.12 -30.39 20.47
C LYS A 517 -5.72 -29.30 21.36
N GLU A 518 -4.94 -28.27 21.65
CA GLU A 518 -5.38 -27.15 22.49
C GLU A 518 -6.58 -26.42 21.85
N TYR A 519 -6.59 -26.28 20.53
CA TYR A 519 -7.74 -25.73 19.82
C TYR A 519 -9.00 -26.61 19.96
N CYS A 520 -8.90 -27.93 19.80
CA CYS A 520 -10.02 -28.85 20.02
C CYS A 520 -10.52 -28.83 21.47
N ASP A 521 -9.60 -28.73 22.43
CA ASP A 521 -9.91 -28.70 23.87
C ASP A 521 -10.74 -27.47 24.29
N ILE A 522 -10.71 -26.35 23.53
CA ILE A 522 -11.56 -25.18 23.78
C ILE A 522 -13.05 -25.58 23.77
N PHE A 523 -13.46 -26.41 22.80
CA PHE A 523 -14.84 -26.84 22.62
C PHE A 523 -15.30 -27.89 23.65
N ARG A 524 -14.39 -28.35 24.55
CA ARG A 524 -14.66 -29.24 25.66
C ARG A 524 -14.75 -28.53 27.01
N GLN A 525 -14.28 -27.26 27.08
CA GLN A 525 -14.27 -26.52 28.36
C GLN A 525 -15.67 -26.03 28.73
N ALA A 526 -16.51 -25.69 27.77
CA ALA A 526 -17.88 -25.24 27.97
C ALA A 526 -18.71 -25.50 26.70
N GLY A 527 -20.02 -25.31 26.77
CA GLY A 527 -20.88 -25.29 25.58
C GLY A 527 -20.55 -24.08 24.71
N VAL A 528 -20.28 -24.33 23.44
CA VAL A 528 -19.99 -23.28 22.46
C VAL A 528 -21.18 -23.12 21.51
N PRO A 529 -21.74 -21.91 21.35
CA PRO A 529 -22.89 -21.70 20.48
C PRO A 529 -22.51 -21.90 19.00
N PRO A 530 -23.47 -22.19 18.12
CA PRO A 530 -23.26 -22.10 16.67
C PRO A 530 -22.73 -20.70 16.32
N HIS A 531 -21.68 -20.64 15.49
CA HIS A 531 -21.04 -19.38 15.12
C HIS A 531 -20.43 -19.48 13.74
N GLY A 532 -20.15 -18.32 13.18
CA GLY A 532 -19.52 -18.20 11.88
C GLY A 532 -18.87 -16.85 11.68
N GLY A 533 -18.09 -16.74 10.65
CA GLY A 533 -17.39 -15.51 10.33
C GLY A 533 -16.65 -15.57 9.02
N GLY A 534 -15.84 -14.58 8.75
CA GLY A 534 -15.02 -14.50 7.54
C GLY A 534 -13.80 -13.61 7.75
N GLY A 535 -12.84 -13.78 6.86
CA GLY A 535 -11.65 -12.96 6.76
C GLY A 535 -11.57 -12.26 5.40
N ILE A 536 -11.40 -10.93 5.44
CA ILE A 536 -11.30 -10.06 4.26
C ILE A 536 -9.85 -9.64 4.10
N GLY A 537 -9.29 -9.80 2.91
CA GLY A 537 -7.98 -9.25 2.59
C GLY A 537 -8.10 -7.74 2.28
N LEU A 538 -7.67 -6.86 3.21
CA LEU A 538 -7.74 -5.41 3.00
C LEU A 538 -7.01 -4.99 1.72
N ASP A 539 -5.83 -5.53 1.48
CA ASP A 539 -5.04 -5.22 0.29
C ASP A 539 -5.76 -5.61 -1.01
N ARG A 540 -6.50 -6.71 -0.99
CA ARG A 540 -7.32 -7.16 -2.12
C ARG A 540 -8.50 -6.23 -2.37
N ILE A 541 -9.27 -5.85 -1.33
CA ILE A 541 -10.43 -4.96 -1.52
C ILE A 541 -9.98 -3.56 -1.98
N VAL A 542 -8.86 -3.04 -1.50
CA VAL A 542 -8.29 -1.77 -2.00
C VAL A 542 -7.89 -1.91 -3.47
N ALA A 543 -7.11 -2.96 -3.80
CA ALA A 543 -6.61 -3.15 -5.15
C ALA A 543 -7.73 -3.34 -6.17
N TRP A 544 -8.70 -4.22 -5.89
CA TRP A 544 -9.75 -4.55 -6.83
C TRP A 544 -10.83 -3.47 -6.91
N TYR A 545 -11.09 -2.74 -5.82
CA TYR A 545 -11.96 -1.56 -5.85
C TYR A 545 -11.42 -0.49 -6.80
N LEU A 546 -10.13 -0.20 -6.71
CA LEU A 546 -9.46 0.82 -7.52
C LEU A 546 -9.05 0.32 -8.92
N GLY A 547 -9.17 -0.98 -9.21
CA GLY A 547 -8.70 -1.55 -10.47
C GLY A 547 -7.18 -1.56 -10.61
N LEU A 548 -6.44 -1.64 -9.48
CA LEU A 548 -4.98 -1.69 -9.50
C LEU A 548 -4.48 -3.02 -10.07
N PRO A 549 -3.35 -3.01 -10.80
CA PRO A 549 -2.80 -4.23 -11.39
C PRO A 549 -2.20 -5.20 -10.37
N SER A 550 -1.94 -4.76 -9.13
CA SER A 550 -1.33 -5.59 -8.09
C SER A 550 -1.69 -5.11 -6.68
N VAL A 551 -1.86 -6.06 -5.74
CA VAL A 551 -2.00 -5.82 -4.30
C VAL A 551 -0.77 -5.13 -3.68
N HIS A 552 0.39 -5.23 -4.31
CA HIS A 552 1.62 -4.57 -3.86
C HIS A 552 1.47 -3.04 -3.82
N LEU A 553 0.67 -2.46 -4.71
CA LEU A 553 0.37 -1.02 -4.70
C LEU A 553 -0.60 -0.61 -3.58
N ALA A 554 -1.44 -1.54 -3.13
CA ALA A 554 -2.39 -1.31 -2.06
C ALA A 554 -1.76 -1.43 -0.65
N SER A 555 -0.59 -2.07 -0.54
CA SER A 555 0.15 -2.21 0.71
C SER A 555 1.05 -1.01 0.97
N TYR A 556 1.21 -0.62 2.25
CA TYR A 556 2.18 0.40 2.63
C TYR A 556 3.63 -0.04 2.39
N TYR A 557 3.94 -1.29 2.69
CA TYR A 557 5.27 -1.89 2.60
C TYR A 557 5.11 -3.35 2.19
N PRO A 558 4.94 -3.65 0.90
CA PRO A 558 4.68 -5.01 0.46
C PRO A 558 5.85 -5.94 0.80
N ARG A 559 5.52 -7.13 1.32
CA ARG A 559 6.48 -8.20 1.60
C ARG A 559 6.26 -9.32 0.60
N THR A 560 7.35 -9.73 -0.06
CA THR A 560 7.36 -10.82 -1.03
C THR A 560 8.42 -11.85 -0.62
N PRO A 561 8.46 -13.05 -1.23
CA PRO A 561 9.53 -14.02 -0.96
C PRO A 561 10.95 -13.50 -1.16
N LYS A 562 11.13 -12.47 -2.00
CA LYS A 562 12.43 -11.89 -2.33
C LYS A 562 12.72 -10.56 -1.63
N ARG A 563 11.70 -9.91 -1.01
CA ARG A 563 11.86 -8.59 -0.41
C ARG A 563 11.30 -8.52 1.01
N LEU A 564 12.20 -8.26 1.96
CA LEU A 564 11.88 -8.04 3.37
C LEU A 564 12.16 -6.58 3.81
N GLN A 565 13.07 -5.89 3.14
CA GLN A 565 13.36 -4.47 3.40
C GLN A 565 12.21 -3.58 2.90
N PRO A 566 12.10 -2.36 3.51
CA PRO A 566 11.22 -1.31 2.99
C PRO A 566 11.61 -0.94 1.57
#